data_dee09b86e8be395e570cf91ba33cee7a
#
_entry.id   dee09b86e8be395e570cf91ba33cee7a
#
_cell.length_a   1.000
_cell.length_b   1.000
_cell.length_c   1.000
_cell.angle_alpha   90.00
_cell.angle_beta   90.00
_cell.angle_gamma   90.00
#
_symmetry.space_group_name_H-M   'P 1'
#
loop_
_entity.id
_entity.type
_entity.pdbx_description
1 polymer ?
#
loop_
_entity_poly.entity_id
_entity_poly.type
_entity_poly.pdbx_seq_one_letter_code
_entity_poly.pdbx_strand_id
1 'polypeptide(L)'
;MDAMTFDLRNTLRSPGNVMLDYMQNSRYGAGINSDLIDSPSFIASGNTSVGGYSDESISFTQFPSTGATRPRYEINGVLGTFDDVKTNMDKIMMSCGSFLLFDGKQGKYKGLPNRVYPDQANCFVANDNNIISKIQIQNTDLYQMYNQIEVEYFDEERRDQKNTVFIEIPDADRNTGE
;
A
#
# COMPACT_ATOMS: atom_id res chain seq x y z
N MET A 1 30.40 12.43 -0.17
CA MET A 1 29.50 11.46 -0.82
C MET A 1 28.30 12.25 -1.24
N ASP A 2 28.11 12.44 -2.54
CA ASP A 2 27.02 13.22 -3.06
C ASP A 2 25.70 12.46 -2.82
N ALA A 3 24.76 13.13 -2.16
CA ALA A 3 23.40 12.63 -2.06
C ALA A 3 22.84 12.56 -3.49
N MET A 4 22.65 11.35 -4.01
CA MET A 4 22.01 11.16 -5.29
C MET A 4 20.52 11.46 -5.13
N THR A 5 20.13 12.67 -5.48
CA THR A 5 18.74 13.03 -5.62
C THR A 5 18.22 12.44 -6.92
N PHE A 6 17.26 11.53 -6.83
CA PHE A 6 16.56 11.01 -7.99
C PHE A 6 15.40 11.94 -8.31
N ASP A 7 15.45 12.55 -9.49
CA ASP A 7 14.30 13.29 -10.00
C ASP A 7 13.35 12.30 -10.71
N LEU A 8 12.48 11.66 -9.93
CA LEU A 8 11.44 10.75 -10.43
C LEU A 8 10.18 11.51 -10.89
N ARG A 9 10.26 12.81 -11.11
CA ARG A 9 9.11 13.72 -11.24
C ARG A 9 8.12 13.40 -12.33
N ASN A 10 8.44 12.59 -13.33
CA ASN A 10 7.60 12.58 -14.53
C ASN A 10 7.00 11.27 -14.99
N THR A 11 7.38 10.11 -14.45
CA THR A 11 6.88 8.83 -14.99
C THR A 11 6.48 7.79 -13.95
N LEU A 12 6.91 7.91 -12.72
CA LEU A 12 6.73 6.87 -11.70
C LEU A 12 6.03 7.41 -10.46
N ARG A 13 4.80 7.93 -10.63
CA ARG A 13 3.95 8.30 -9.47
C ARG A 13 3.17 7.12 -8.93
N SER A 14 2.90 6.13 -9.77
CA SER A 14 2.20 4.92 -9.36
C SER A 14 3.11 4.06 -8.49
N PRO A 15 2.70 3.73 -7.24
CA PRO A 15 3.50 2.93 -6.32
C PRO A 15 3.94 1.59 -6.88
N GLY A 16 3.10 0.94 -7.70
CA GLY A 16 3.45 -0.32 -8.35
C GLY A 16 4.62 -0.19 -9.32
N ASN A 17 4.66 0.88 -10.12
CA ASN A 17 5.77 1.15 -11.02
C ASN A 17 7.05 1.50 -10.27
N VAL A 18 6.94 2.32 -9.22
CA VAL A 18 8.08 2.67 -8.35
C VAL A 18 8.67 1.43 -7.69
N MET A 19 7.79 0.55 -7.18
CA MET A 19 8.24 -0.70 -6.56
C MET A 19 8.95 -1.60 -7.53
N LEU A 20 8.40 -1.78 -8.74
CA LEU A 20 9.00 -2.62 -9.77
C LEU A 20 10.37 -2.08 -10.21
N ASP A 21 10.49 -0.77 -10.42
CA ASP A 21 11.76 -0.12 -10.74
C ASP A 21 12.78 -0.31 -9.62
N TYR A 22 12.38 -0.07 -8.37
CA TYR A 22 13.26 -0.26 -7.21
C TYR A 22 13.73 -1.70 -7.05
N MET A 23 12.85 -2.69 -7.28
CA MET A 23 13.22 -4.10 -7.21
C MET A 23 14.24 -4.51 -8.26
N GLN A 24 14.09 -4.02 -9.50
CA GLN A 24 14.93 -4.42 -10.63
C GLN A 24 16.24 -3.65 -10.72
N ASN A 25 16.30 -2.45 -10.19
CA ASN A 25 17.46 -1.58 -10.34
C ASN A 25 18.62 -2.05 -9.45
N SER A 26 19.76 -2.37 -10.09
CA SER A 26 20.96 -2.83 -9.37
C SER A 26 21.82 -1.71 -8.79
N ARG A 27 21.58 -0.45 -9.19
CA ARG A 27 22.39 0.70 -8.74
C ARG A 27 21.89 1.33 -7.46
N TYR A 28 20.55 1.48 -7.34
CA TYR A 28 19.93 2.15 -6.19
C TYR A 28 18.83 1.33 -5.52
N GLY A 29 18.52 0.16 -6.04
CA GLY A 29 17.47 -0.71 -5.56
C GLY A 29 17.98 -2.10 -5.19
N ALA A 30 17.08 -3.07 -5.27
CA ALA A 30 17.34 -4.44 -4.84
C ALA A 30 18.15 -5.29 -5.84
N GLY A 31 18.17 -4.92 -7.12
CA GLY A 31 18.85 -5.69 -8.18
C GLY A 31 18.30 -7.11 -8.36
N ILE A 32 17.02 -7.32 -8.08
CA ILE A 32 16.36 -8.62 -8.20
C ILE A 32 16.14 -8.93 -9.68
N ASN A 33 16.48 -10.14 -10.09
CA ASN A 33 16.22 -10.59 -11.47
C ASN A 33 14.72 -10.53 -11.77
N SER A 34 14.37 -10.02 -12.95
CA SER A 34 12.98 -9.92 -13.43
C SER A 34 12.22 -11.25 -13.41
N ASP A 35 12.92 -12.37 -13.59
CA ASP A 35 12.32 -13.70 -13.57
C ASP A 35 11.78 -14.11 -12.19
N LEU A 36 12.29 -13.47 -11.13
CA LEU A 36 11.86 -13.66 -9.74
C LEU A 36 10.77 -12.69 -9.31
N ILE A 37 10.26 -11.88 -10.23
CA ILE A 37 9.24 -10.87 -9.95
C ILE A 37 7.99 -11.18 -10.77
N ASP A 38 6.84 -11.20 -10.11
CA ASP A 38 5.54 -11.23 -10.79
C ASP A 38 5.14 -9.80 -11.18
N SER A 39 5.75 -9.28 -12.25
CA SER A 39 5.51 -7.91 -12.73
C SER A 39 4.04 -7.55 -12.89
N PRO A 40 3.15 -8.44 -13.40
CA PRO A 40 1.74 -8.14 -13.49
C PRO A 40 1.09 -7.80 -12.14
N SER A 41 1.55 -8.38 -11.04
CA SER A 41 1.00 -8.06 -9.71
C SER A 41 1.29 -6.62 -9.26
N PHE A 42 2.27 -5.96 -9.87
CA PHE A 42 2.63 -4.58 -9.56
C PHE A 42 2.03 -3.57 -10.53
N ILE A 43 1.99 -3.87 -11.85
CA ILE A 43 1.68 -2.87 -12.89
C ILE A 43 0.48 -3.19 -13.76
N ALA A 44 -0.17 -4.36 -13.61
CA ALA A 44 -1.33 -4.68 -14.42
C ALA A 44 -2.47 -3.69 -14.16
N SER A 45 -3.26 -3.43 -15.20
CA SER A 45 -4.51 -2.70 -15.05
C SER A 45 -5.54 -3.51 -14.26
N GLY A 46 -6.38 -2.81 -13.50
CA GLY A 46 -7.41 -3.43 -12.68
C GLY A 46 -7.01 -3.54 -11.21
N ASN A 47 -8.03 -3.71 -10.38
CA ASN A 47 -7.89 -3.55 -8.93
C ASN A 47 -7.20 -4.72 -8.20
N THR A 48 -6.64 -5.68 -8.90
CA THR A 48 -5.95 -6.84 -8.30
C THR A 48 -4.44 -6.68 -8.23
N SER A 49 -3.89 -5.70 -8.92
CA SER A 49 -2.47 -5.32 -8.85
C SER A 49 -2.28 -4.07 -7.99
N VAL A 50 -1.06 -3.86 -7.51
CA VAL A 50 -0.71 -2.67 -6.73
C VAL A 50 -0.91 -1.39 -7.54
N GLY A 51 -0.42 -1.36 -8.77
CA GLY A 51 -0.57 -0.20 -9.66
C GLY A 51 -2.02 0.07 -10.02
N GLY A 52 -2.76 -0.94 -10.48
CA GLY A 52 -4.15 -0.77 -10.85
C GLY A 52 -5.05 -0.34 -9.68
N TYR A 53 -4.78 -0.83 -8.46
CA TYR A 53 -5.46 -0.38 -7.25
C TYR A 53 -5.08 1.05 -6.86
N SER A 54 -3.83 1.42 -7.01
CA SER A 54 -3.33 2.78 -6.71
C SER A 54 -3.84 3.80 -7.72
N ASP A 55 -3.90 3.43 -9.00
CA ASP A 55 -4.33 4.31 -10.11
C ASP A 55 -5.86 4.41 -10.22
N GLU A 56 -6.61 3.66 -9.40
CA GLU A 56 -8.07 3.77 -9.36
C GLU A 56 -8.49 5.21 -9.03
N SER A 57 -9.27 5.80 -9.93
CA SER A 57 -9.76 7.16 -9.75
C SER A 57 -10.79 7.23 -8.62
N ILE A 58 -10.50 8.01 -7.60
CA ILE A 58 -11.41 8.27 -6.48
C ILE A 58 -11.97 9.68 -6.62
N SER A 59 -13.29 9.80 -6.46
CA SER A 59 -13.96 11.10 -6.32
C SER A 59 -13.86 11.57 -4.88
N PHE A 60 -13.10 12.62 -4.64
CA PHE A 60 -13.01 13.25 -3.33
C PHE A 60 -14.15 14.27 -3.18
N THR A 61 -15.24 13.88 -2.57
CA THR A 61 -16.36 14.78 -2.26
C THR A 61 -16.05 15.74 -1.11
N GLN A 62 -14.99 15.51 -0.35
CA GLN A 62 -14.60 16.34 0.80
C GLN A 62 -13.70 17.53 0.47
N PHE A 63 -13.18 17.63 -0.74
CA PHE A 63 -12.45 18.81 -1.19
C PHE A 63 -13.29 19.53 -2.25
N PRO A 64 -14.10 20.53 -1.84
CA PRO A 64 -15.10 21.14 -2.73
C PRO A 64 -14.49 21.98 -3.87
N SER A 65 -13.19 22.15 -3.94
CA SER A 65 -12.61 23.14 -4.85
C SER A 65 -12.47 22.69 -6.30
N THR A 66 -12.51 21.40 -6.65
CA THR A 66 -12.24 21.03 -8.05
C THR A 66 -13.09 19.93 -8.68
N GLY A 67 -13.82 19.12 -7.94
CA GLY A 67 -14.52 17.97 -8.53
C GLY A 67 -13.59 17.00 -9.29
N ALA A 68 -12.26 17.13 -9.10
CA ALA A 68 -11.27 16.37 -9.82
C ALA A 68 -11.15 14.97 -9.21
N THR A 69 -11.17 13.97 -10.05
CA THR A 69 -10.78 12.62 -9.69
C THR A 69 -9.26 12.54 -9.62
N ARG A 70 -8.73 11.97 -8.54
CA ARG A 70 -7.29 11.69 -8.39
C ARG A 70 -7.09 10.19 -8.25
N PRO A 71 -5.88 9.68 -8.58
CA PRO A 71 -5.51 8.32 -8.20
C PRO A 71 -5.68 8.10 -6.70
N ARG A 72 -6.02 6.88 -6.31
CA ARG A 72 -6.17 6.51 -4.89
C ARG A 72 -4.89 6.74 -4.11
N TYR A 73 -3.76 6.36 -4.70
CA TYR A 73 -2.44 6.53 -4.12
C TYR A 73 -1.45 7.03 -5.15
N GLU A 74 -0.71 8.04 -4.78
CA GLU A 74 0.47 8.51 -5.49
C GLU A 74 1.64 8.49 -4.50
N ILE A 75 2.81 8.08 -4.98
CA ILE A 75 4.02 8.12 -4.17
C ILE A 75 4.82 9.38 -4.51
N ASN A 76 5.19 10.12 -3.48
CA ASN A 76 6.09 11.26 -3.58
C ASN A 76 6.99 11.24 -2.34
N GLY A 77 8.29 11.13 -2.54
CA GLY A 77 9.22 11.07 -1.42
C GLY A 77 10.64 10.74 -1.84
N VAL A 78 11.50 10.65 -0.86
CA VAL A 78 12.91 10.31 -1.03
C VAL A 78 13.20 9.02 -0.27
N LEU A 79 13.82 8.06 -0.95
CA LEU A 79 14.31 6.83 -0.32
C LEU A 79 15.77 7.01 0.05
N GLY A 80 16.09 6.75 1.31
CA GLY A 80 17.46 6.81 1.80
C GLY A 80 18.29 5.61 1.33
N THR A 81 19.46 5.83 0.79
CA THR A 81 20.42 4.75 0.44
C THR A 81 21.11 4.16 1.66
N PHE A 82 20.93 4.76 2.83
CA PHE A 82 21.43 4.24 4.11
C PHE A 82 20.52 3.18 4.73
N ASP A 83 19.25 3.19 4.35
CA ASP A 83 18.30 2.20 4.81
C ASP A 83 18.52 0.90 4.04
N ASP A 84 18.23 -0.22 4.68
CA ASP A 84 18.28 -1.50 4.00
C ASP A 84 17.19 -1.61 2.92
N VAL A 85 17.45 -2.43 1.91
CA VAL A 85 16.58 -2.62 0.75
C VAL A 85 15.16 -3.03 1.17
N LYS A 86 15.05 -3.91 2.16
CA LYS A 86 13.74 -4.37 2.64
C LYS A 86 12.94 -3.24 3.25
N THR A 87 13.57 -2.43 4.10
CA THR A 87 12.94 -1.26 4.73
C THR A 87 12.42 -0.28 3.67
N ASN A 88 13.19 -0.04 2.62
CA ASN A 88 12.75 0.83 1.52
C ASN A 88 11.57 0.21 0.74
N MET A 89 11.62 -1.09 0.46
CA MET A 89 10.49 -1.79 -0.18
C MET A 89 9.23 -1.73 0.68
N ASP A 90 9.36 -1.95 1.99
CA ASP A 90 8.24 -1.85 2.93
C ASP A 90 7.65 -0.42 2.95
N LYS A 91 8.48 0.63 2.94
CA LYS A 91 8.03 2.03 2.86
C LYS A 91 7.21 2.29 1.59
N ILE A 92 7.68 1.81 0.43
CA ILE A 92 6.94 1.94 -0.84
C ILE A 92 5.58 1.24 -0.75
N MET A 93 5.55 -0.01 -0.26
CA MET A 93 4.31 -0.77 -0.18
C MET A 93 3.33 -0.20 0.85
N MET A 94 3.83 0.27 1.99
CA MET A 94 3.00 0.93 3.01
C MET A 94 2.38 2.23 2.50
N SER A 95 3.06 2.98 1.62
CA SER A 95 2.52 4.23 1.06
C SER A 95 1.24 4.03 0.25
N CYS A 96 1.00 2.83 -0.25
CA CYS A 96 -0.19 2.47 -1.02
C CYS A 96 -1.05 1.40 -0.35
N GLY A 97 -0.87 1.15 0.94
CA GLY A 97 -1.64 0.15 1.68
C GLY A 97 -1.54 -1.24 1.07
N SER A 98 -0.37 -1.64 0.59
CA SER A 98 -0.14 -2.91 -0.08
C SER A 98 0.93 -3.73 0.62
N PHE A 99 0.99 -5.02 0.32
CA PHE A 99 1.96 -5.96 0.89
C PHE A 99 2.87 -6.52 -0.19
N LEU A 100 4.14 -6.72 0.16
CA LEU A 100 5.08 -7.49 -0.63
C LEU A 100 5.13 -8.91 -0.07
N LEU A 101 4.87 -9.89 -0.92
CA LEU A 101 4.88 -11.30 -0.56
C LEU A 101 5.84 -12.06 -1.48
N PHE A 102 6.41 -13.15 -0.94
CA PHE A 102 7.11 -14.13 -1.76
C PHE A 102 6.22 -15.36 -1.93
N ASP A 103 5.81 -15.61 -3.16
CA ASP A 103 5.02 -16.80 -3.51
C ASP A 103 5.96 -18.00 -3.65
N GLY A 104 6.04 -18.82 -2.61
CA GLY A 104 6.90 -20.01 -2.61
C GLY A 104 6.51 -21.07 -3.64
N LYS A 105 5.27 -21.06 -4.16
CA LYS A 105 4.81 -21.97 -5.20
C LYS A 105 5.35 -21.58 -6.58
N GLN A 106 5.41 -20.29 -6.85
CA GLN A 106 5.91 -19.74 -8.11
C GLN A 106 7.38 -19.34 -8.02
N GLY A 107 7.93 -19.19 -6.82
CA GLY A 107 9.28 -18.69 -6.60
C GLY A 107 9.44 -17.21 -6.94
N LYS A 108 8.36 -16.41 -6.81
CA LYS A 108 8.34 -15.01 -7.25
C LYS A 108 7.87 -14.06 -6.16
N TYR A 109 8.42 -12.86 -6.19
CA TYR A 109 7.89 -11.73 -5.42
C TYR A 109 6.60 -11.22 -6.06
N LYS A 110 5.61 -10.95 -5.24
CA LYS A 110 4.27 -10.55 -5.65
C LYS A 110 3.77 -9.39 -4.81
N GLY A 111 3.18 -8.40 -5.45
CA GLY A 111 2.47 -7.31 -4.79
C GLY A 111 1.02 -7.66 -4.54
N LEU A 112 0.51 -7.37 -3.35
CA LEU A 112 -0.87 -7.62 -2.97
C LEU A 112 -1.48 -6.37 -2.33
N PRO A 113 -2.44 -5.69 -2.98
CA PRO A 113 -3.13 -4.56 -2.38
C PRO A 113 -4.04 -5.03 -1.23
N ASN A 114 -4.07 -4.25 -0.14
CA ASN A 114 -4.94 -4.50 1.00
C ASN A 114 -6.37 -4.03 0.68
N ARG A 115 -7.16 -4.94 0.15
CA ARG A 115 -8.54 -4.67 -0.26
C ARG A 115 -9.43 -5.90 -0.09
N VAL A 116 -10.73 -5.68 -0.09
CA VAL A 116 -11.67 -6.78 -0.21
C VAL A 116 -11.65 -7.29 -1.65
N TYR A 117 -11.29 -8.54 -1.85
CA TYR A 117 -11.28 -9.16 -3.15
C TYR A 117 -12.71 -9.46 -3.61
N PRO A 118 -13.09 -9.03 -4.84
CA PRO A 118 -14.44 -9.20 -5.33
C PRO A 118 -14.80 -10.67 -5.59
N ASP A 119 -13.83 -11.49 -5.93
CA ASP A 119 -14.01 -12.91 -6.22
C ASP A 119 -13.65 -13.76 -4.99
N GLN A 120 -14.54 -13.74 -4.01
CA GLN A 120 -14.39 -14.55 -2.80
C GLN A 120 -14.56 -16.05 -3.06
N ALA A 121 -15.20 -16.44 -4.18
CA ALA A 121 -15.41 -17.85 -4.52
C ALA A 121 -14.10 -18.60 -4.81
N ASN A 122 -13.06 -17.88 -5.26
CA ASN A 122 -11.73 -18.43 -5.52
C ASN A 122 -10.74 -18.22 -4.36
N CYS A 123 -11.20 -17.69 -3.24
CA CYS A 123 -10.37 -17.58 -2.04
C CYS A 123 -10.14 -18.97 -1.41
N PHE A 124 -8.98 -19.12 -0.77
CA PHE A 124 -8.69 -20.33 -0.01
C PHE A 124 -9.70 -20.45 1.15
N VAL A 125 -10.41 -21.56 1.19
CA VAL A 125 -11.36 -21.86 2.27
C VAL A 125 -10.66 -22.73 3.30
N ALA A 126 -10.43 -22.18 4.49
CA ALA A 126 -9.93 -22.93 5.63
C ALA A 126 -11.07 -23.78 6.22
N ASN A 127 -10.85 -25.08 6.32
CA ASN A 127 -11.80 -26.05 6.87
C ASN A 127 -11.06 -27.15 7.64
N ASP A 128 -11.81 -28.03 8.31
CA ASP A 128 -11.25 -29.09 9.16
C ASP A 128 -10.32 -30.06 8.41
N ASN A 129 -10.39 -30.13 7.07
CA ASN A 129 -9.55 -31.03 6.29
C ASN A 129 -8.18 -30.41 5.94
N ASN A 130 -8.04 -29.09 6.00
CA ASN A 130 -6.81 -28.38 5.61
C ASN A 130 -6.16 -27.59 6.76
N ILE A 131 -6.80 -27.51 7.92
CA ILE A 131 -6.24 -26.90 9.13
C ILE A 131 -5.54 -28.01 9.94
N ILE A 132 -4.23 -27.86 10.14
CA ILE A 132 -3.41 -28.85 10.87
C ILE A 132 -3.39 -28.56 12.38
N SER A 133 -3.67 -27.32 12.78
CA SER A 133 -3.60 -26.88 14.19
C SER A 133 -4.94 -26.37 14.71
N LYS A 134 -5.05 -26.23 16.03
CA LYS A 134 -6.23 -25.62 16.63
C LYS A 134 -6.36 -24.15 16.23
N ILE A 135 -7.57 -23.72 15.90
CA ILE A 135 -7.89 -22.30 15.69
C ILE A 135 -7.87 -21.61 17.05
N GLN A 136 -7.07 -20.56 17.17
CA GLN A 136 -7.08 -19.67 18.32
C GLN A 136 -7.81 -18.38 17.91
N ILE A 137 -8.88 -18.07 18.63
CA ILE A 137 -9.62 -16.82 18.46
C ILE A 137 -9.31 -15.96 19.68
N GLN A 138 -8.74 -14.79 19.45
CA GLN A 138 -8.47 -13.80 20.47
C GLN A 138 -9.22 -12.52 20.11
N ASN A 139 -10.06 -12.05 20.99
CA ASN A 139 -10.76 -10.79 20.83
C ASN A 139 -9.76 -9.64 21.04
N THR A 140 -9.95 -8.57 20.26
CA THR A 140 -9.20 -7.33 20.47
C THR A 140 -9.64 -6.72 21.80
N ASP A 141 -8.68 -6.29 22.62
CA ASP A 141 -8.97 -5.61 23.88
C ASP A 141 -9.65 -4.26 23.58
N LEU A 142 -10.68 -3.92 24.35
CA LEU A 142 -11.41 -2.64 24.23
C LEU A 142 -10.48 -1.43 24.32
N TYR A 143 -9.40 -1.51 25.09
CA TYR A 143 -8.40 -0.45 25.19
C TYR A 143 -7.54 -0.26 23.91
N GLN A 144 -7.60 -1.20 23.00
CA GLN A 144 -6.92 -1.13 21.71
C GLN A 144 -7.84 -0.67 20.57
N MET A 145 -9.10 -0.37 20.88
CA MET A 145 -10.08 0.12 19.91
C MET A 145 -10.07 1.65 19.91
N TYR A 146 -9.89 2.23 18.75
CA TYR A 146 -9.86 3.68 18.57
C TYR A 146 -11.13 4.13 17.86
N ASN A 147 -11.75 5.20 18.34
CA ASN A 147 -12.93 5.81 17.72
C ASN A 147 -12.56 6.98 16.80
N GLN A 148 -11.33 7.46 16.89
CA GLN A 148 -10.82 8.59 16.12
C GLN A 148 -9.35 8.36 15.78
N ILE A 149 -8.97 8.73 14.57
CA ILE A 149 -7.59 8.69 14.10
C ILE A 149 -7.21 10.09 13.66
N GLU A 150 -6.10 10.59 14.18
CA GLU A 150 -5.48 11.82 13.73
C GLU A 150 -4.36 11.49 12.76
N VAL A 151 -4.43 12.03 11.54
CA VAL A 151 -3.44 11.82 10.49
C VAL A 151 -2.74 13.14 10.18
N GLU A 152 -1.44 13.19 10.41
CA GLU A 152 -0.58 14.30 10.01
C GLU A 152 0.00 14.01 8.63
N TYR A 153 -0.11 14.93 7.70
CA TYR A 153 0.41 14.78 6.34
C TYR A 153 0.99 16.10 5.82
N PHE A 154 1.84 16.00 4.79
CA PHE A 154 2.37 17.16 4.09
C PHE A 154 1.40 17.56 2.97
N ASP A 155 0.91 18.79 3.03
CA ASP A 155 -0.09 19.32 2.11
C ASP A 155 0.62 20.05 0.95
N GLU A 156 0.57 19.46 -0.24
CA GLU A 156 1.19 20.02 -1.45
C GLU A 156 0.57 21.40 -1.81
N GLU A 157 -0.72 21.61 -1.56
CA GLU A 157 -1.40 22.88 -1.82
C GLU A 157 -0.93 23.99 -0.87
N ARG A 158 -0.40 23.61 0.29
CA ARG A 158 0.14 24.53 1.31
C ARG A 158 1.68 24.55 1.32
N ARG A 159 2.32 24.31 0.19
CA ARG A 159 3.79 24.29 0.04
C ARG A 159 4.47 23.29 0.98
N ASP A 160 3.95 22.08 1.01
CA ASP A 160 4.43 20.98 1.84
C ASP A 160 4.48 21.30 3.34
N GLN A 161 3.58 22.18 3.81
CA GLN A 161 3.39 22.36 5.23
C GLN A 161 2.59 21.19 5.82
N LYS A 162 2.91 20.85 7.07
CA LYS A 162 2.17 19.83 7.80
C LYS A 162 0.73 20.29 8.03
N ASN A 163 -0.18 19.40 7.70
CA ASN A 163 -1.60 19.55 7.93
C ASN A 163 -2.12 18.31 8.66
N THR A 164 -3.19 18.45 9.40
CA THR A 164 -3.78 17.39 10.22
C THR A 164 -5.23 17.18 9.83
N VAL A 165 -5.60 15.91 9.64
CA VAL A 165 -6.98 15.52 9.43
C VAL A 165 -7.42 14.54 10.51
N PHE A 166 -8.63 14.72 11.01
CA PHE A 166 -9.27 13.83 11.97
C PHE A 166 -10.27 12.95 11.22
N ILE A 167 -10.14 11.64 11.41
CA ILE A 167 -11.06 10.65 10.86
C ILE A 167 -11.76 10.00 12.03
N GLU A 168 -13.07 10.19 12.11
CA GLU A 168 -13.92 9.60 13.14
C GLU A 168 -14.66 8.40 12.58
N ILE A 169 -14.82 7.37 13.39
CA ILE A 169 -15.69 6.24 13.04
C ILE A 169 -17.14 6.74 13.02
N PRO A 170 -17.95 6.42 11.99
CA PRO A 170 -19.38 6.75 11.95
C PRO A 170 -20.09 6.30 13.23
N ASP A 171 -21.04 7.11 13.70
CA ASP A 171 -21.75 6.85 14.96
C ASP A 171 -22.41 5.45 15.02
N ALA A 172 -22.82 4.92 13.83
CA ALA A 172 -23.38 3.59 13.72
C ALA A 172 -22.39 2.45 14.05
N ASP A 173 -21.08 2.72 13.89
CA ASP A 173 -20.01 1.75 14.10
C ASP A 173 -19.23 2.01 15.39
N ARG A 174 -19.60 3.07 16.12
CA ARG A 174 -19.00 3.37 17.43
C ARG A 174 -19.42 2.32 18.43
N ASN A 175 -18.42 1.73 19.06
CA ASN A 175 -18.67 0.81 20.17
C ASN A 175 -19.07 1.67 21.39
N THR A 176 -20.37 1.72 21.70
CA THR A 176 -20.94 2.54 22.76
C THR A 176 -20.69 1.99 24.16
N GLY A 177 -20.01 0.84 24.27
CA GLY A 177 -19.63 0.28 25.56
C GLY A 177 -20.81 -0.19 26.43
N GLU A 178 -21.98 -0.49 25.80
CA GLU A 178 -23.09 -1.14 26.46
C GLU A 178 -22.93 -2.67 26.48
#